data_14f63d7a88e4ae100d8bbb6582fce8bf
#
_entry.id   14f63d7a88e4ae100d8bbb6582fce8bf
#
_cell.length_a   1.000
_cell.length_b   1.000
_cell.length_c   1.000
_cell.angle_alpha   90.00
_cell.angle_beta   90.00
_cell.angle_gamma   90.00
#
_symmetry.space_group_name_H-M   'P 1'
#
loop_
_entity.id
_entity.type
_entity.pdbx_description
1 polymer ?
#
loop_
_entity_poly.entity_id
_entity_poly.type
_entity_poly.pdbx_seq_one_letter_code
_entity_poly.pdbx_strand_id
1 'polypeptide(L)'
;AFTGLGAPYWDMYARGCIVGVTRGTTRAHIARAVLEAIAFEVTDLMNAMRQDAGCEITVLRVDGGASVSDVMLRFQSDLLRIPVDRPKMVETTAFGAAALAGLAVGFWQSTDEVRALRVSDRVFSPERAQAECDEKYRLWKRAVSCACGWIEKA
;
A
#
# COMPACT_ATOMS: atom_id res chain seq x y z
N ALA A 1 3.14 12.56 -1.51
CA ALA A 1 3.63 13.01 -2.83
C ALA A 1 4.97 13.71 -2.71
N PHE A 2 6.08 13.07 -3.11
CA PHE A 2 7.40 13.73 -3.15
C PHE A 2 7.71 14.30 -4.54
N THR A 3 7.40 13.53 -5.58
CA THR A 3 7.67 13.89 -6.98
C THR A 3 6.39 13.91 -7.81
N GLY A 4 5.26 14.13 -7.17
CA GLY A 4 3.93 14.05 -7.74
C GLY A 4 3.11 12.91 -7.15
N LEU A 5 1.90 12.74 -7.67
CA LEU A 5 0.99 11.64 -7.39
C LEU A 5 0.77 10.81 -8.66
N GLY A 6 0.90 9.50 -8.54
CA GLY A 6 0.54 8.55 -9.58
C GLY A 6 -0.98 8.31 -9.66
N ALA A 7 -1.36 7.11 -10.11
CA ALA A 7 -2.76 6.71 -10.17
C ALA A 7 -3.45 6.78 -8.78
N PRO A 8 -4.72 7.21 -8.72
CA PRO A 8 -5.58 7.67 -9.81
C PRO A 8 -5.46 9.17 -10.13
N TYR A 9 -4.59 9.91 -9.45
CA TYR A 9 -4.54 11.38 -9.50
C TYR A 9 -3.78 11.94 -10.69
N TRP A 10 -2.68 11.29 -11.08
CA TRP A 10 -1.81 11.69 -12.20
C TRP A 10 -1.36 13.16 -12.14
N ASP A 11 -1.01 13.64 -10.94
CA ASP A 11 -0.58 15.01 -10.70
C ASP A 11 0.93 15.08 -10.42
N MET A 12 1.70 15.44 -11.44
CA MET A 12 3.15 15.62 -11.34
C MET A 12 3.55 16.89 -10.55
N TYR A 13 2.61 17.82 -10.34
CA TYR A 13 2.82 19.08 -9.63
C TYR A 13 2.49 18.97 -8.14
N ALA A 14 1.88 17.88 -7.69
CA ALA A 14 1.63 17.63 -6.29
C ALA A 14 2.92 17.52 -5.49
N ARG A 15 2.89 17.97 -4.23
CA ARG A 15 4.01 17.83 -3.27
C ARG A 15 3.48 17.33 -1.93
N GLY A 16 4.40 16.79 -1.11
CA GLY A 16 4.07 16.32 0.23
C GLY A 16 3.55 17.45 1.11
N CYS A 17 2.50 17.18 1.89
CA CYS A 17 1.97 18.12 2.85
C CYS A 17 1.59 17.40 4.15
N ILE A 18 1.54 18.15 5.23
CA ILE A 18 1.01 17.70 6.53
C ILE A 18 -0.11 18.67 6.89
N VAL A 19 -1.32 18.16 7.08
CA VAL A 19 -2.51 18.96 7.36
C VAL A 19 -3.15 18.57 8.69
N GLY A 20 -3.92 19.49 9.30
CA GLY A 20 -4.64 19.20 10.54
C GLY A 20 -3.78 19.22 11.80
N VAL A 21 -2.58 19.81 11.75
CA VAL A 21 -1.69 19.95 12.94
C VAL A 21 -2.32 20.88 13.96
N THR A 22 -2.29 20.47 15.22
CA THR A 22 -2.78 21.22 16.37
C THR A 22 -1.71 21.33 17.45
N ARG A 23 -1.98 22.10 18.52
CA ARG A 23 -1.07 22.17 19.69
C ARG A 23 -0.85 20.82 20.38
N GLY A 24 -1.79 19.88 20.25
CA GLY A 24 -1.70 18.52 20.80
C GLY A 24 -0.96 17.54 19.88
N THR A 25 -0.53 17.94 18.68
CA THR A 25 0.17 17.07 17.75
C THR A 25 1.57 16.73 18.24
N THR A 26 1.87 15.44 18.37
CA THR A 26 3.14 14.91 18.85
C THR A 26 3.89 14.19 17.72
N ARG A 27 5.17 13.86 17.95
CA ARG A 27 5.97 13.05 17.02
C ARG A 27 5.32 11.71 16.71
N ALA A 28 4.67 11.09 17.70
CA ALA A 28 3.97 9.81 17.51
C ALA A 28 2.78 9.95 16.55
N HIS A 29 2.04 11.07 16.59
CA HIS A 29 0.97 11.35 15.64
C HIS A 29 1.51 11.50 14.22
N ILE A 30 2.65 12.18 14.03
CA ILE A 30 3.29 12.35 12.72
C ILE A 30 3.78 10.99 12.18
N ALA A 31 4.49 10.21 13.01
CA ALA A 31 4.96 8.87 12.60
C ALA A 31 3.78 7.96 12.21
N ARG A 32 2.69 7.98 12.97
CA ARG A 32 1.49 7.22 12.66
C ARG A 32 0.84 7.70 11.35
N ALA A 33 0.76 9.00 11.13
CA ALA A 33 0.20 9.58 9.91
C ALA A 33 1.00 9.16 8.65
N VAL A 34 2.33 9.07 8.74
CA VAL A 34 3.17 8.58 7.64
C VAL A 34 2.83 7.13 7.28
N LEU A 35 2.70 6.24 8.28
CA LEU A 35 2.34 4.84 8.04
C LEU A 35 0.92 4.71 7.46
N GLU A 36 -0.03 5.48 8.00
CA GLU A 36 -1.41 5.49 7.49
C GLU A 36 -1.50 6.08 6.08
N ALA A 37 -0.66 7.07 5.72
CA ALA A 37 -0.61 7.65 4.38
C ALA A 37 -0.25 6.60 3.31
N ILE A 38 0.73 5.73 3.59
CA ILE A 38 1.08 4.63 2.68
C ILE A 38 -0.13 3.71 2.45
N ALA A 39 -0.83 3.36 3.53
CA ALA A 39 -2.03 2.52 3.44
C ALA A 39 -3.17 3.19 2.65
N PHE A 40 -3.35 4.49 2.78
CA PHE A 40 -4.33 5.24 2.00
C PHE A 40 -3.97 5.31 0.51
N GLU A 41 -2.70 5.57 0.15
CA GLU A 41 -2.26 5.58 -1.26
C GLU A 41 -2.45 4.21 -1.91
N VAL A 42 -2.12 3.12 -1.22
CA VAL A 42 -2.39 1.76 -1.71
C VAL A 42 -3.90 1.54 -1.88
N THR A 43 -4.73 2.08 -0.97
CA THR A 43 -6.19 1.96 -1.07
C THR A 43 -6.73 2.71 -2.30
N ASP A 44 -6.21 3.90 -2.60
CA ASP A 44 -6.57 4.65 -3.81
C ASP A 44 -6.23 3.85 -5.07
N LEU A 45 -5.01 3.28 -5.13
CA LEU A 45 -4.57 2.44 -6.24
C LEU A 45 -5.44 1.18 -6.39
N MET A 46 -5.71 0.48 -5.30
CA MET A 46 -6.54 -0.73 -5.31
C MET A 46 -7.97 -0.45 -5.78
N ASN A 47 -8.54 0.69 -5.40
CA ASN A 47 -9.85 1.11 -5.87
C ASN A 47 -9.85 1.41 -7.37
N ALA A 48 -8.81 2.07 -7.90
CA ALA A 48 -8.62 2.27 -9.32
C ALA A 48 -8.49 0.93 -10.07
N MET A 49 -7.67 0.00 -9.57
CA MET A 49 -7.51 -1.33 -10.17
C MET A 49 -8.81 -2.12 -10.19
N ARG A 50 -9.64 -2.07 -9.14
CA ARG A 50 -10.95 -2.73 -9.12
C ARG A 50 -11.88 -2.16 -10.19
N GLN A 51 -11.86 -0.83 -10.38
CA GLN A 51 -12.67 -0.16 -11.41
C GLN A 51 -12.22 -0.56 -12.83
N ASP A 52 -10.91 -0.55 -13.07
CA ASP A 52 -10.35 -0.84 -14.40
C ASP A 52 -10.46 -2.33 -14.78
N ALA A 53 -10.18 -3.22 -13.82
CA ALA A 53 -10.19 -4.66 -14.08
C ALA A 53 -11.61 -5.26 -14.07
N GLY A 54 -12.59 -4.61 -13.47
CA GLY A 54 -13.95 -5.13 -13.31
C GLY A 54 -14.03 -6.44 -12.54
N CYS A 55 -12.99 -6.77 -11.74
CA CYS A 55 -12.93 -7.99 -10.96
C CYS A 55 -12.74 -7.68 -9.47
N GLU A 56 -13.19 -8.61 -8.63
CA GLU A 56 -12.99 -8.52 -7.19
C GLU A 56 -11.59 -8.96 -6.80
N ILE A 57 -10.91 -8.16 -5.99
CA ILE A 57 -9.62 -8.51 -5.39
C ILE A 57 -9.90 -9.01 -3.99
N THR A 58 -9.62 -10.29 -3.74
CA THR A 58 -9.97 -10.98 -2.49
C THR A 58 -8.84 -11.03 -1.46
N VAL A 59 -7.60 -10.75 -1.86
CA VAL A 59 -6.43 -10.73 -0.99
C VAL A 59 -5.37 -9.77 -1.54
N LEU A 60 -4.73 -9.02 -0.64
CA LEU A 60 -3.54 -8.22 -0.99
C LEU A 60 -2.29 -8.95 -0.48
N ARG A 61 -1.42 -9.34 -1.38
CA ARG A 61 -0.08 -9.85 -1.04
C ARG A 61 0.91 -8.71 -1.05
N VAL A 62 1.67 -8.60 0.03
CA VAL A 62 2.62 -7.49 0.24
C VAL A 62 4.05 -8.00 0.39
N ASP A 63 5.01 -7.13 0.07
CA ASP A 63 6.44 -7.40 0.23
C ASP A 63 7.23 -6.10 0.45
N GLY A 64 8.56 -6.21 0.48
CA GLY A 64 9.47 -5.10 0.67
C GLY A 64 9.57 -4.61 2.12
N GLY A 65 10.48 -3.69 2.37
CA GLY A 65 10.84 -3.23 3.72
C GLY A 65 9.69 -2.61 4.51
N ALA A 66 8.76 -1.92 3.84
CA ALA A 66 7.60 -1.31 4.52
C ALA A 66 6.63 -2.37 5.06
N SER A 67 6.57 -3.56 4.45
CA SER A 67 5.66 -4.64 4.85
C SER A 67 5.97 -5.25 6.23
N VAL A 68 7.12 -4.94 6.83
CA VAL A 68 7.45 -5.39 8.20
C VAL A 68 6.61 -4.68 9.27
N SER A 69 5.95 -3.58 8.93
CA SER A 69 5.12 -2.81 9.86
C SER A 69 3.74 -3.44 10.06
N ASP A 70 3.54 -4.15 11.16
CA ASP A 70 2.23 -4.70 11.55
C ASP A 70 1.16 -3.61 11.66
N VAL A 71 1.53 -2.43 12.16
CA VAL A 71 0.63 -1.29 12.31
C VAL A 71 0.08 -0.83 10.96
N MET A 72 0.94 -0.74 9.95
CA MET A 72 0.57 -0.35 8.61
C MET A 72 -0.30 -1.43 7.94
N LEU A 73 0.10 -2.70 8.00
CA LEU A 73 -0.62 -3.79 7.33
C LEU A 73 -1.99 -4.07 7.96
N ARG A 74 -2.12 -3.94 9.28
CA ARG A 74 -3.42 -4.02 9.94
C ARG A 74 -4.34 -2.92 9.44
N PHE A 75 -3.86 -1.67 9.41
CA PHE A 75 -4.64 -0.56 8.90
C PHE A 75 -4.96 -0.69 7.41
N GLN A 76 -4.04 -1.23 6.62
CA GLN A 76 -4.27 -1.54 5.20
C GLN A 76 -5.41 -2.55 5.01
N SER A 77 -5.43 -3.62 5.82
CA SER A 77 -6.51 -4.60 5.79
C SER A 77 -7.85 -3.99 6.19
N ASP A 78 -7.85 -3.16 7.26
CA ASP A 78 -9.05 -2.44 7.70
C ASP A 78 -9.66 -1.56 6.59
N LEU A 79 -8.82 -0.80 5.88
CA LEU A 79 -9.25 0.10 4.80
C LEU A 79 -9.79 -0.67 3.58
N LEU A 80 -9.08 -1.71 3.15
CA LEU A 80 -9.41 -2.47 1.93
C LEU A 80 -10.54 -3.49 2.15
N ARG A 81 -10.87 -3.83 3.39
CA ARG A 81 -11.84 -4.87 3.78
C ARG A 81 -11.50 -6.26 3.24
N ILE A 82 -10.23 -6.52 2.98
CA ILE A 82 -9.71 -7.81 2.54
C ILE A 82 -8.50 -8.22 3.37
N PRO A 83 -8.16 -9.51 3.44
CA PRO A 83 -6.93 -9.98 4.05
C PRO A 83 -5.68 -9.39 3.38
N VAL A 84 -4.68 -9.04 4.19
CA VAL A 84 -3.33 -8.66 3.74
C VAL A 84 -2.36 -9.74 4.18
N ASP A 85 -1.70 -10.38 3.22
CA ASP A 85 -0.84 -11.55 3.43
C ASP A 85 0.63 -11.17 3.24
N ARG A 86 1.39 -11.17 4.35
CA ARG A 86 2.84 -10.92 4.38
C ARG A 86 3.60 -12.25 4.29
N PRO A 87 4.59 -12.38 3.38
CA PRO A 87 5.44 -13.56 3.32
C PRO A 87 6.55 -13.50 4.39
N LYS A 88 7.12 -14.67 4.72
CA LYS A 88 8.33 -14.75 5.56
C LYS A 88 9.52 -14.07 4.89
N MET A 89 9.66 -14.23 3.59
CA MET A 89 10.71 -13.58 2.80
C MET A 89 10.13 -12.32 2.15
N VAL A 90 10.56 -11.17 2.62
CA VAL A 90 10.06 -9.86 2.16
C VAL A 90 10.86 -9.27 0.98
N GLU A 91 12.05 -9.83 0.69
CA GLU A 91 12.91 -9.40 -0.42
C GLU A 91 12.53 -10.13 -1.73
N THR A 92 11.30 -9.94 -2.18
CA THR A 92 10.75 -10.69 -3.33
C THR A 92 11.30 -10.23 -4.67
N THR A 93 11.79 -9.00 -4.78
CA THR A 93 12.42 -8.50 -6.02
C THR A 93 13.69 -9.29 -6.34
N ALA A 94 14.59 -9.45 -5.38
CA ALA A 94 15.80 -10.25 -5.55
C ALA A 94 15.47 -11.72 -5.80
N PHE A 95 14.50 -12.27 -5.05
CA PHE A 95 14.02 -13.63 -5.27
C PHE A 95 13.41 -13.81 -6.66
N GLY A 96 12.65 -12.85 -7.15
CA GLY A 96 12.04 -12.90 -8.50
C GLY A 96 13.09 -12.98 -9.59
N ALA A 97 14.17 -12.19 -9.50
CA ALA A 97 15.28 -12.27 -10.44
C ALA A 97 15.97 -13.65 -10.39
N ALA A 98 16.23 -14.19 -9.18
CA ALA A 98 16.80 -15.51 -9.00
C ALA A 98 15.87 -16.62 -9.55
N ALA A 99 14.55 -16.48 -9.33
CA ALA A 99 13.55 -17.43 -9.83
C ALA A 99 13.52 -17.47 -11.35
N LEU A 100 13.55 -16.32 -12.03
CA LEU A 100 13.61 -16.25 -13.49
C LEU A 100 14.90 -16.90 -14.03
N ALA A 101 16.06 -16.62 -13.41
CA ALA A 101 17.32 -17.24 -13.79
C ALA A 101 17.28 -18.76 -13.57
N GLY A 102 16.75 -19.22 -12.43
CA GLY A 102 16.62 -20.65 -12.10
C GLY A 102 15.72 -21.41 -13.07
N LEU A 103 14.61 -20.80 -13.48
CA LEU A 103 13.72 -21.36 -14.52
C LEU A 103 14.44 -21.45 -15.87
N ALA A 104 15.19 -20.40 -16.24
CA ALA A 104 15.91 -20.37 -17.52
C ALA A 104 16.99 -21.46 -17.65
N VAL A 105 17.65 -21.81 -16.54
CA VAL A 105 18.70 -22.87 -16.54
C VAL A 105 18.18 -24.24 -16.10
N GLY A 106 16.87 -24.38 -15.88
CA GLY A 106 16.26 -25.66 -15.50
C GLY A 106 16.46 -26.05 -14.02
N PHE A 107 16.84 -25.13 -13.13
CA PHE A 107 16.92 -25.39 -11.70
C PHE A 107 15.53 -25.65 -11.09
N TRP A 108 14.52 -24.85 -11.50
CA TRP A 108 13.10 -25.13 -11.30
C TRP A 108 12.45 -25.51 -12.62
N GLN A 109 11.56 -26.48 -12.59
CA GLN A 109 10.92 -27.00 -13.81
C GLN A 109 9.67 -26.20 -14.21
N SER A 110 9.08 -25.46 -13.24
CA SER A 110 7.85 -24.69 -13.48
C SER A 110 7.71 -23.49 -12.54
N THR A 111 6.86 -22.55 -12.95
CA THR A 111 6.45 -21.43 -12.09
C THR A 111 5.68 -21.91 -10.85
N ASP A 112 5.07 -23.10 -10.90
CA ASP A 112 4.33 -23.63 -9.75
C ASP A 112 5.28 -24.13 -8.64
N GLU A 113 6.45 -24.68 -9.00
CA GLU A 113 7.50 -24.97 -8.03
C GLU A 113 7.97 -23.69 -7.33
N VAL A 114 8.19 -22.61 -8.09
CA VAL A 114 8.58 -21.31 -7.52
C VAL A 114 7.47 -20.75 -6.61
N ARG A 115 6.20 -20.85 -7.02
CA ARG A 115 5.06 -20.41 -6.20
C ARG A 115 4.95 -21.17 -4.88
N ALA A 116 5.26 -22.47 -4.88
CA ALA A 116 5.23 -23.32 -3.69
C ALA A 116 6.25 -22.90 -2.62
N LEU A 117 7.30 -22.16 -2.99
CA LEU A 117 8.30 -21.64 -2.05
C LEU A 117 7.79 -20.48 -1.21
N ARG A 118 6.66 -19.86 -1.61
CA ARG A 118 6.09 -18.77 -0.86
C ARG A 118 5.44 -19.27 0.42
N VAL A 119 6.03 -18.89 1.55
CA VAL A 119 5.48 -19.18 2.88
C VAL A 119 4.92 -17.89 3.47
N SER A 120 3.66 -17.90 3.89
CA SER A 120 3.06 -16.79 4.62
C SER A 120 3.67 -16.71 6.03
N ASP A 121 4.04 -15.50 6.45
CA ASP A 121 4.42 -15.17 7.82
C ASP A 121 3.18 -14.84 8.64
N ARG A 122 2.38 -13.90 8.13
CA ARG A 122 1.18 -13.43 8.82
C ARG A 122 0.14 -12.91 7.85
N VAL A 123 -1.11 -13.20 8.18
CA VAL A 123 -2.29 -12.64 7.51
C VAL A 123 -2.98 -11.67 8.46
N PHE A 124 -3.22 -10.46 8.01
CA PHE A 124 -3.98 -9.43 8.71
C PHE A 124 -5.39 -9.41 8.15
N SER A 125 -6.38 -9.54 9.00
CA SER A 125 -7.81 -9.46 8.62
C SER A 125 -8.42 -8.16 9.11
N PRO A 126 -9.48 -7.64 8.45
CA PRO A 126 -10.17 -6.42 8.89
C PRO A 126 -10.77 -6.60 10.29
N GLU A 127 -10.43 -5.69 11.21
CA GLU A 127 -10.93 -5.69 12.60
C GLU A 127 -11.72 -4.42 12.94
N ARG A 128 -11.38 -3.29 12.29
CA ARG A 128 -11.95 -1.99 12.56
C ARG A 128 -13.35 -1.85 11.94
N ALA A 129 -14.23 -1.07 12.57
CA ALA A 129 -15.54 -0.77 12.02
C ALA A 129 -15.43 -0.03 10.66
N GLN A 130 -16.29 -0.42 9.70
CA GLN A 130 -16.29 0.18 8.35
C GLN A 130 -16.47 1.71 8.41
N ALA A 131 -17.42 2.19 9.20
CA ALA A 131 -17.70 3.62 9.31
C ALA A 131 -16.49 4.45 9.77
N GLU A 132 -15.64 3.89 10.63
CA GLU A 132 -14.41 4.56 11.06
C GLU A 132 -13.39 4.65 9.90
N CYS A 133 -13.26 3.57 9.12
CA CYS A 133 -12.40 3.55 7.95
C CYS A 133 -12.88 4.53 6.88
N ASP A 134 -14.18 4.60 6.63
CA ASP A 134 -14.78 5.50 5.64
C ASP A 134 -14.55 6.97 6.01
N GLU A 135 -14.71 7.33 7.29
CA GLU A 135 -14.45 8.69 7.76
C GLU A 135 -12.96 9.07 7.62
N LYS A 136 -12.06 8.16 7.99
CA LYS A 136 -10.60 8.37 7.80
C LYS A 136 -10.25 8.53 6.32
N TYR A 137 -10.84 7.71 5.46
CA TYR A 137 -10.61 7.77 4.02
C TYR A 137 -11.18 9.05 3.40
N ARG A 138 -12.34 9.52 3.87
CA ARG A 138 -12.89 10.82 3.48
C ARG A 138 -11.94 11.98 3.81
N LEU A 139 -11.34 11.96 5.02
CA LEU A 139 -10.36 12.96 5.43
C LEU A 139 -9.06 12.86 4.61
N TRP A 140 -8.62 11.65 4.26
CA TRP A 140 -7.50 11.42 3.35
C TRP A 140 -7.74 12.10 2.00
N LYS A 141 -8.88 11.88 1.36
CA LYS A 141 -9.23 12.52 0.07
C LYS A 141 -9.14 14.05 0.15
N ARG A 142 -9.60 14.63 1.26
CA ARG A 142 -9.46 16.06 1.51
C ARG A 142 -8.00 16.48 1.65
N ALA A 143 -7.17 15.68 2.33
CA ALA A 143 -5.74 15.98 2.47
C ALA A 143 -5.01 15.91 1.13
N VAL A 144 -5.34 14.94 0.28
CA VAL A 144 -4.79 14.83 -1.08
C VAL A 144 -5.08 16.09 -1.90
N SER A 145 -6.31 16.63 -1.80
CA SER A 145 -6.65 17.87 -2.52
C SER A 145 -5.80 19.07 -2.11
N CYS A 146 -5.26 19.08 -0.88
CA CYS A 146 -4.32 20.11 -0.44
C CYS A 146 -2.91 19.96 -1.04
N ALA A 147 -2.54 18.75 -1.48
CA ALA A 147 -1.24 18.44 -2.07
C ALA A 147 -1.20 18.66 -3.59
N CYS A 148 -2.37 18.61 -4.24
CA CYS A 148 -2.48 18.71 -5.69
C CYS A 148 -2.17 20.13 -6.19
N GLY A 149 -1.57 20.21 -7.38
CA GLY A 149 -1.28 21.48 -8.05
C GLY A 149 -0.34 22.41 -7.25
N TRP A 150 0.47 21.88 -6.35
CA TRP A 150 1.32 22.66 -5.46
C TRP A 150 2.35 23.51 -6.22
N ILE A 151 2.92 22.99 -7.30
CA ILE A 151 3.82 23.73 -8.17
C ILE A 151 3.01 24.39 -9.27
N GLU A 152 3.16 25.72 -9.41
CA GLU A 152 2.58 26.46 -10.51
C GLU A 152 3.23 26.07 -11.84
N LYS A 153 2.41 25.92 -12.87
CA LYS A 153 2.92 25.70 -14.23
C LYS A 153 3.57 26.99 -14.71
N ALA A 154 4.84 26.91 -15.12
CA ALA A 154 5.54 28.02 -15.76
C ALA A 154 4.91 28.33 -17.13
#